data_5e30998b1aaf3cb280a8105fa29c4dbb
#
_entry.id   5e30998b1aaf3cb280a8105fa29c4dbb
#
_cell.length_a   1.000
_cell.length_b   1.000
_cell.length_c   1.000
_cell.angle_alpha   90.00
_cell.angle_beta   90.00
_cell.angle_gamma   90.00
#
_symmetry.space_group_name_H-M   'P 1'
#
loop_
_entity.id
_entity.type
_entity.pdbx_description
1 polymer ?
#
loop_
_entity_poly.entity_id
_entity_poly.type
_entity_poly.pdbx_seq_one_letter_code
_entity_poly.pdbx_strand_id
1 'polypeptide(L)'
;MPLAERLAHVQCAIADHPPQCLLAASKHVTAETLRGAYALGLRHFGENYLQEALDKQTALRDLDGVVWHFIGRIQRNKTAALARHFDWVESVDRPLIAERLHAARAGMVAPLNVLIEVAISGEDSKGGCAPEEVPELALAISRLSHLRLRGLMALVHPQAEQADADFRRMAELFFALQQTPVHADLDTLSMGTSADYLQALQHSATEIRLGTILFGARTQESL
;
A
#
# COMPACT_ATOMS: atom_id res chain seq x y z
N MET A 1 4.30 24.45 -7.59
CA MET A 1 3.43 23.80 -8.58
C MET A 1 2.18 23.31 -7.87
N PRO A 2 0.98 23.68 -8.30
CA PRO A 2 -0.31 23.20 -7.72
C PRO A 2 -0.47 21.68 -7.83
N LEU A 3 -1.33 21.09 -6.99
CA LEU A 3 -1.59 19.64 -6.99
C LEU A 3 -2.08 19.13 -8.36
N ALA A 4 -2.97 19.88 -9.03
CA ALA A 4 -3.48 19.51 -10.35
C ALA A 4 -2.39 19.37 -11.41
N GLU A 5 -1.44 20.30 -11.44
CA GLU A 5 -0.31 20.26 -12.37
C GLU A 5 0.63 19.09 -12.07
N ARG A 6 0.87 18.82 -10.77
CA ARG A 6 1.70 17.68 -10.35
C ARG A 6 1.04 16.35 -10.73
N LEU A 7 -0.25 16.23 -10.52
CA LEU A 7 -1.00 15.03 -10.90
C LEU A 7 -0.98 14.82 -12.42
N ALA A 8 -1.23 15.88 -13.20
CA ALA A 8 -1.16 15.82 -14.66
C ALA A 8 0.23 15.41 -15.16
N HIS A 9 1.30 15.92 -14.51
CA HIS A 9 2.67 15.53 -14.82
C HIS A 9 2.92 14.03 -14.56
N VAL A 10 2.47 13.52 -13.42
CA VAL A 10 2.57 12.08 -13.11
C VAL A 10 1.78 11.26 -14.11
N GLN A 11 0.51 11.62 -14.40
CA GLN A 11 -0.34 10.91 -15.36
C GLN A 11 0.28 10.85 -16.75
N CYS A 12 0.90 11.95 -17.20
CA CYS A 12 1.64 11.97 -18.46
C CYS A 12 2.84 11.02 -18.43
N ALA A 13 3.59 11.00 -17.33
CA ALA A 13 4.79 10.17 -17.19
C ALA A 13 4.48 8.65 -17.14
N ILE A 14 3.27 8.25 -16.70
CA ILE A 14 2.84 6.85 -16.62
C ILE A 14 1.90 6.44 -17.77
N ALA A 15 1.67 7.30 -18.76
CA ALA A 15 0.67 7.05 -19.81
C ALA A 15 0.93 5.78 -20.62
N ASP A 16 2.20 5.46 -20.88
CA ASP A 16 2.59 4.26 -21.64
C ASP A 16 2.50 2.96 -20.82
N HIS A 17 2.59 3.05 -19.49
CA HIS A 17 2.53 1.92 -18.56
C HIS A 17 1.72 2.32 -17.31
N PRO A 18 0.40 2.54 -17.45
CA PRO A 18 -0.41 2.96 -16.32
C PRO A 18 -0.54 1.85 -15.29
N PRO A 19 -0.30 2.14 -14.00
CA PRO A 19 -0.60 1.18 -12.94
C PRO A 19 -2.11 0.98 -12.81
N GLN A 20 -2.53 -0.15 -12.23
CA GLN A 20 -3.94 -0.37 -11.88
C GLN A 20 -4.39 0.57 -10.75
N CYS A 21 -3.49 0.94 -9.85
CA CYS A 21 -3.74 1.83 -8.73
C CYS A 21 -2.62 2.88 -8.58
N LEU A 22 -3.02 4.15 -8.55
CA LEU A 22 -2.21 5.25 -8.05
C LEU A 22 -2.66 5.56 -6.63
N LEU A 23 -1.88 5.10 -5.66
CA LEU A 23 -2.13 5.35 -4.24
C LEU A 23 -1.49 6.68 -3.83
N ALA A 24 -2.31 7.62 -3.39
CA ALA A 24 -1.83 8.88 -2.83
C ALA A 24 -1.39 8.68 -1.37
N ALA A 25 -0.09 8.63 -1.13
CA ALA A 25 0.49 8.50 0.22
C ALA A 25 0.31 9.80 1.00
N SER A 26 -0.74 9.86 1.81
CA SER A 26 -1.33 11.08 2.37
C SER A 26 -0.93 11.38 3.81
N LYS A 27 0.01 10.65 4.39
CA LYS A 27 0.54 10.95 5.72
C LYS A 27 1.02 12.40 5.84
N HIS A 28 0.60 13.09 6.91
CA HIS A 28 0.88 14.52 7.15
C HIS A 28 0.27 15.49 6.12
N VAL A 29 -0.72 15.04 5.36
CA VAL A 29 -1.50 15.87 4.43
C VAL A 29 -2.84 16.20 5.06
N THR A 30 -3.31 17.43 4.96
CA THR A 30 -4.59 17.85 5.56
C THR A 30 -5.79 17.23 4.84
N ALA A 31 -6.91 17.04 5.54
CA ALA A 31 -8.16 16.57 4.93
C ALA A 31 -8.65 17.51 3.81
N GLU A 32 -8.43 18.82 3.92
CA GLU A 32 -8.75 19.79 2.86
C GLU A 32 -7.96 19.53 1.58
N THR A 33 -6.65 19.27 1.71
CA THR A 33 -5.81 18.90 0.55
C THR A 33 -6.27 17.58 -0.07
N LEU A 34 -6.69 16.58 0.73
CA LEU A 34 -7.24 15.33 0.22
C LEU A 34 -8.58 15.52 -0.48
N ARG A 35 -9.43 16.44 0.00
CA ARG A 35 -10.67 16.82 -0.71
C ARG A 35 -10.36 17.42 -2.09
N GLY A 36 -9.33 18.24 -2.18
CA GLY A 36 -8.82 18.73 -3.47
C GLY A 36 -8.30 17.60 -4.36
N ALA A 37 -7.58 16.64 -3.81
CA ALA A 37 -7.10 15.46 -4.55
C ALA A 37 -8.27 14.57 -5.04
N TYR A 38 -9.28 14.39 -4.21
CA TYR A 38 -10.51 13.68 -4.59
C TYR A 38 -11.25 14.37 -5.74
N ALA A 39 -11.36 15.71 -5.72
CA ALA A 39 -11.94 16.49 -6.81
C ALA A 39 -11.20 16.33 -8.15
N LEU A 40 -9.90 16.03 -8.10
CA LEU A 40 -9.07 15.72 -9.25
C LEU A 40 -9.14 14.23 -9.69
N GLY A 41 -10.00 13.43 -9.07
CA GLY A 41 -10.24 12.04 -9.45
C GLY A 41 -9.47 11.00 -8.63
N LEU A 42 -8.60 11.39 -7.70
CA LEU A 42 -7.96 10.42 -6.81
C LEU A 42 -8.97 9.81 -5.84
N ARG A 43 -8.86 8.51 -5.61
CA ARG A 43 -9.77 7.75 -4.73
C ARG A 43 -9.03 6.93 -3.69
N HIS A 44 -7.80 6.52 -3.96
CA HIS A 44 -7.00 5.67 -3.09
C HIS A 44 -6.04 6.52 -2.25
N PHE A 45 -6.21 6.50 -0.92
CA PHE A 45 -5.39 7.25 0.02
C PHE A 45 -4.67 6.33 0.99
N GLY A 46 -3.34 6.47 1.08
CA GLY A 46 -2.46 5.63 1.90
C GLY A 46 -1.98 6.35 3.15
N GLU A 47 -2.26 5.77 4.31
CA GLU A 47 -1.94 6.33 5.62
C GLU A 47 -0.94 5.46 6.40
N ASN A 48 -0.04 6.11 7.13
CA ASN A 48 0.94 5.43 7.99
C ASN A 48 0.55 5.43 9.47
N TYR A 49 -0.34 6.33 9.88
CA TYR A 49 -0.70 6.56 11.28
C TYR A 49 -2.20 6.44 11.48
N LEU A 50 -2.61 5.51 12.35
CA LEU A 50 -4.02 5.18 12.55
C LEU A 50 -4.84 6.40 12.99
N GLN A 51 -4.38 7.17 13.99
CA GLN A 51 -5.16 8.29 14.51
C GLN A 51 -5.37 9.36 13.45
N GLU A 52 -4.32 9.74 12.75
CA GLU A 52 -4.38 10.69 11.64
C GLU A 52 -5.36 10.23 10.54
N ALA A 53 -5.34 8.94 10.22
CA ALA A 53 -6.27 8.37 9.25
C ALA A 53 -7.73 8.48 9.71
N LEU A 54 -8.05 8.15 10.97
CA LEU A 54 -9.40 8.22 11.51
C LEU A 54 -9.95 9.64 11.51
N ASP A 55 -9.13 10.63 11.84
CA ASP A 55 -9.50 12.04 11.81
C ASP A 55 -9.83 12.49 10.37
N LYS A 56 -9.03 12.07 9.38
CA LYS A 56 -9.28 12.34 7.96
C LYS A 56 -10.52 11.62 7.44
N GLN A 57 -10.72 10.35 7.78
CA GLN A 57 -11.93 9.59 7.41
C GLN A 57 -13.19 10.29 7.94
N THR A 58 -13.13 10.80 9.17
CA THR A 58 -14.23 11.55 9.76
C THR A 58 -14.51 12.85 9.01
N ALA A 59 -13.45 13.60 8.65
CA ALA A 59 -13.55 14.87 7.94
C ALA A 59 -14.00 14.72 6.47
N LEU A 60 -13.79 13.53 5.88
CA LEU A 60 -14.08 13.24 4.46
C LEU A 60 -15.22 12.23 4.28
N ARG A 61 -16.02 11.97 5.33
CA ARG A 61 -17.10 10.98 5.33
C ARG A 61 -18.23 11.25 4.32
N ASP A 62 -18.28 12.46 3.81
CA ASP A 62 -19.22 12.92 2.77
C ASP A 62 -18.76 12.61 1.33
N LEU A 63 -17.54 12.06 1.16
CA LEU A 63 -16.98 11.72 -0.13
C LEU A 63 -17.17 10.22 -0.42
N ASP A 64 -17.95 9.92 -1.44
CA ASP A 64 -18.23 8.55 -1.83
C ASP A 64 -17.08 7.90 -2.60
N GLY A 65 -16.88 6.58 -2.40
CA GLY A 65 -15.91 5.80 -3.16
C GLY A 65 -14.44 6.07 -2.78
N VAL A 66 -14.18 6.71 -1.64
CA VAL A 66 -12.80 6.78 -1.09
C VAL A 66 -12.40 5.40 -0.59
N VAL A 67 -11.21 4.97 -0.98
CA VAL A 67 -10.60 3.69 -0.57
C VAL A 67 -9.41 3.99 0.33
N TRP A 68 -9.47 3.49 1.57
CA TRP A 68 -8.45 3.75 2.58
C TRP A 68 -7.46 2.58 2.69
N HIS A 69 -6.19 2.88 2.49
CA HIS A 69 -5.08 1.94 2.60
C HIS A 69 -4.24 2.25 3.83
N PHE A 70 -3.97 1.25 4.65
CA PHE A 70 -2.96 1.36 5.69
C PHE A 70 -1.63 0.78 5.19
N ILE A 71 -0.63 1.65 5.09
CA ILE A 71 0.70 1.34 4.54
C ILE A 71 1.81 1.53 5.58
N GLY A 72 1.45 1.79 6.83
CA GLY A 72 2.40 1.97 7.94
C GLY A 72 2.66 0.67 8.70
N ARG A 73 3.65 0.70 9.61
CA ARG A 73 3.98 -0.46 10.45
C ARG A 73 2.83 -0.82 11.40
N ILE A 74 2.41 -2.08 11.40
CA ILE A 74 1.29 -2.54 12.21
C ILE A 74 1.75 -2.83 13.65
N GLN A 75 1.14 -2.13 14.61
CA GLN A 75 1.21 -2.45 16.02
C GLN A 75 0.09 -3.43 16.40
N ARG A 76 0.41 -4.48 17.19
CA ARG A 76 -0.56 -5.55 17.55
C ARG A 76 -1.86 -5.00 18.18
N ASN A 77 -1.77 -3.98 19.01
CA ASN A 77 -2.93 -3.35 19.67
C ASN A 77 -3.79 -2.50 18.74
N LYS A 78 -3.36 -2.24 17.51
CA LYS A 78 -4.08 -1.44 16.52
C LYS A 78 -4.83 -2.29 15.48
N THR A 79 -4.58 -3.60 15.42
CA THR A 79 -5.17 -4.49 14.41
C THR A 79 -6.69 -4.45 14.36
N ALA A 80 -7.37 -4.33 15.51
CA ALA A 80 -8.83 -4.25 15.55
C ALA A 80 -9.37 -2.98 14.89
N ALA A 81 -8.74 -1.84 15.11
CA ALA A 81 -9.13 -0.59 14.47
C ALA A 81 -8.78 -0.59 12.97
N LEU A 82 -7.60 -1.11 12.60
CA LEU A 82 -7.21 -1.25 11.19
C LEU A 82 -8.22 -2.10 10.41
N ALA A 83 -8.59 -3.27 10.96
CA ALA A 83 -9.55 -4.15 10.31
C ALA A 83 -10.95 -3.53 10.12
N ARG A 84 -11.36 -2.58 10.97
CA ARG A 84 -12.68 -1.95 10.91
C ARG A 84 -12.75 -0.71 10.04
N HIS A 85 -11.65 0.03 9.92
CA HIS A 85 -11.64 1.37 9.31
C HIS A 85 -10.92 1.43 7.98
N PHE A 86 -10.25 0.36 7.54
CA PHE A 86 -9.54 0.35 6.28
C PHE A 86 -10.12 -0.68 5.31
N ASP A 87 -9.96 -0.40 4.02
CA ASP A 87 -10.31 -1.30 2.93
C ASP A 87 -9.13 -2.19 2.55
N TRP A 88 -7.92 -1.68 2.80
CA TRP A 88 -6.66 -2.35 2.53
C TRP A 88 -5.68 -2.19 3.70
N VAL A 89 -4.93 -3.26 3.98
CA VAL A 89 -3.78 -3.26 4.89
C VAL A 89 -2.60 -3.90 4.18
N GLU A 90 -1.59 -3.10 3.83
CA GLU A 90 -0.52 -3.52 2.92
C GLU A 90 0.77 -3.96 3.63
N SER A 91 0.81 -3.90 4.94
CA SER A 91 2.02 -4.15 5.74
C SER A 91 1.91 -5.39 6.64
N VAL A 92 1.25 -6.45 6.14
CA VAL A 92 1.18 -7.73 6.88
C VAL A 92 2.50 -8.47 6.73
N ASP A 93 3.20 -8.67 7.84
CA ASP A 93 4.55 -9.20 7.87
C ASP A 93 4.70 -10.56 8.61
N ARG A 94 3.61 -11.06 9.24
CA ARG A 94 3.63 -12.31 10.03
C ARG A 94 2.24 -12.86 10.30
N PRO A 95 2.11 -14.20 10.55
CA PRO A 95 0.81 -14.85 10.76
C PRO A 95 -0.02 -14.23 11.88
N LEU A 96 0.59 -13.90 13.01
CA LEU A 96 -0.12 -13.30 14.16
C LEU A 96 -0.86 -12.00 13.81
N ILE A 97 -0.31 -11.18 12.92
CA ILE A 97 -0.98 -9.94 12.46
C ILE A 97 -2.19 -10.31 11.59
N ALA A 98 -2.03 -11.23 10.64
CA ALA A 98 -3.11 -11.69 9.79
C ALA A 98 -4.27 -12.29 10.62
N GLU A 99 -3.98 -13.16 11.58
CA GLU A 99 -4.97 -13.76 12.47
C GLU A 99 -5.77 -12.71 13.27
N ARG A 100 -5.09 -11.69 13.79
CA ARG A 100 -5.73 -10.60 14.52
C ARG A 100 -6.61 -9.71 13.64
N LEU A 101 -6.16 -9.40 12.42
CA LEU A 101 -6.96 -8.68 11.44
C LEU A 101 -8.21 -9.50 11.05
N HIS A 102 -8.03 -10.80 10.78
CA HIS A 102 -9.12 -11.74 10.48
C HIS A 102 -10.16 -11.77 11.60
N ALA A 103 -9.73 -11.98 12.83
CA ALA A 103 -10.63 -12.05 13.99
C ALA A 103 -11.40 -10.72 14.17
N ALA A 104 -10.76 -9.59 13.95
CA ALA A 104 -11.37 -8.27 14.09
C ALA A 104 -12.29 -7.87 12.92
N ARG A 105 -12.11 -8.47 11.73
CA ARG A 105 -12.95 -8.26 10.54
C ARG A 105 -14.23 -9.09 10.57
N ALA A 106 -14.34 -10.06 11.46
CA ALA A 106 -15.51 -10.92 11.58
C ALA A 106 -16.81 -10.09 11.76
N GLY A 107 -17.85 -10.46 11.02
CA GLY A 107 -19.15 -9.76 11.01
C GLY A 107 -19.22 -8.53 10.11
N MET A 108 -18.16 -8.14 9.42
CA MET A 108 -18.19 -7.12 8.39
C MET A 108 -18.62 -7.71 7.03
N VAL A 109 -19.23 -6.86 6.18
CA VAL A 109 -19.82 -7.30 4.90
C VAL A 109 -18.79 -7.82 3.91
N ALA A 110 -17.61 -7.20 3.86
CA ALA A 110 -16.56 -7.56 2.91
C ALA A 110 -15.28 -7.96 3.63
N PRO A 111 -14.52 -8.95 3.11
CA PRO A 111 -13.19 -9.26 3.61
C PRO A 111 -12.26 -8.05 3.47
N LEU A 112 -11.25 -7.98 4.32
CA LEU A 112 -10.20 -6.98 4.27
C LEU A 112 -9.18 -7.37 3.20
N ASN A 113 -8.89 -6.48 2.25
CA ASN A 113 -7.79 -6.70 1.31
C ASN A 113 -6.45 -6.55 2.04
N VAL A 114 -5.55 -7.50 1.85
CA VAL A 114 -4.23 -7.46 2.48
C VAL A 114 -3.12 -7.73 1.47
N LEU A 115 -1.98 -7.05 1.69
CA LEU A 115 -0.72 -7.38 1.02
C LEU A 115 0.29 -7.88 2.06
N ILE A 116 1.18 -8.77 1.64
CA ILE A 116 2.34 -9.16 2.43
C ILE A 116 3.45 -8.14 2.19
N GLU A 117 3.92 -7.49 3.27
CA GLU A 117 5.11 -6.65 3.22
C GLU A 117 6.36 -7.52 3.23
N VAL A 118 7.22 -7.34 2.22
CA VAL A 118 8.45 -8.11 2.01
C VAL A 118 9.68 -7.25 2.30
N ALA A 119 10.57 -7.73 3.15
CA ALA A 119 11.88 -7.11 3.46
C ALA A 119 12.89 -7.37 2.34
N ILE A 120 12.61 -6.91 1.11
CA ILE A 120 13.39 -7.24 -0.09
C ILE A 120 14.78 -6.60 -0.09
N SER A 121 14.93 -5.41 0.50
CA SER A 121 16.21 -4.68 0.53
C SER A 121 17.22 -5.23 1.55
N GLY A 122 16.81 -6.16 2.41
CA GLY A 122 17.68 -6.71 3.47
C GLY A 122 18.08 -5.71 4.57
N GLU A 123 17.45 -4.53 4.62
CA GLU A 123 17.70 -3.54 5.67
C GLU A 123 16.85 -3.85 6.91
N ASP A 124 17.47 -4.12 8.05
CA ASP A 124 16.80 -4.41 9.34
C ASP A 124 15.85 -3.30 9.82
N SER A 125 16.04 -2.07 9.34
CA SER A 125 15.22 -0.90 9.69
C SER A 125 13.84 -0.88 9.03
N LYS A 126 13.67 -1.61 7.92
CA LYS A 126 12.41 -1.73 7.17
C LYS A 126 11.60 -2.91 7.70
N GLY A 127 10.27 -2.77 7.71
CA GLY A 127 9.37 -3.87 8.05
C GLY A 127 9.33 -4.93 6.96
N GLY A 128 8.54 -5.98 7.19
CA GLY A 128 8.32 -7.05 6.23
C GLY A 128 8.83 -8.39 6.71
N CYS A 129 8.33 -9.48 6.12
CA CYS A 129 8.88 -10.82 6.26
C CYS A 129 10.01 -11.05 5.26
N ALA A 130 10.86 -12.03 5.50
CA ALA A 130 11.88 -12.43 4.53
C ALA A 130 11.21 -13.00 3.26
N PRO A 131 11.81 -12.82 2.07
CA PRO A 131 11.25 -13.36 0.82
C PRO A 131 10.93 -14.86 0.89
N GLU A 132 11.73 -15.62 1.61
CA GLU A 132 11.61 -17.07 1.80
C GLU A 132 10.38 -17.45 2.64
N GLU A 133 9.89 -16.54 3.49
CA GLU A 133 8.72 -16.73 4.37
C GLU A 133 7.40 -16.44 3.65
N VAL A 134 7.45 -15.75 2.51
CA VAL A 134 6.24 -15.32 1.76
C VAL A 134 5.31 -16.47 1.41
N PRO A 135 5.77 -17.63 0.89
CA PRO A 135 4.85 -18.71 0.53
C PRO A 135 4.09 -19.28 1.73
N GLU A 136 4.77 -19.42 2.88
CA GLU A 136 4.14 -19.92 4.11
C GLU A 136 3.14 -18.91 4.67
N LEU A 137 3.49 -17.62 4.71
CA LEU A 137 2.60 -16.56 5.17
C LEU A 137 1.37 -16.43 4.25
N ALA A 138 1.57 -16.51 2.94
CA ALA A 138 0.47 -16.49 1.97
C ALA A 138 -0.48 -17.67 2.16
N LEU A 139 0.05 -18.88 2.38
CA LEU A 139 -0.76 -20.06 2.70
C LEU A 139 -1.52 -19.89 4.03
N ALA A 140 -0.90 -19.28 5.04
CA ALA A 140 -1.58 -18.97 6.29
C ALA A 140 -2.74 -17.99 6.09
N ILE A 141 -2.53 -16.91 5.33
CA ILE A 141 -3.56 -15.90 5.04
C ILE A 141 -4.71 -16.48 4.22
N SER A 142 -4.44 -17.35 3.24
CA SER A 142 -5.47 -17.94 2.37
C SER A 142 -6.53 -18.77 3.12
N ARG A 143 -6.22 -19.22 4.34
CA ARG A 143 -7.15 -19.94 5.23
C ARG A 143 -8.04 -19.01 6.05
N LEU A 144 -7.81 -17.70 6.00
CA LEU A 144 -8.49 -16.70 6.82
C LEU A 144 -9.62 -16.02 6.01
N SER A 145 -10.83 -16.55 6.10
CA SER A 145 -11.98 -16.16 5.26
C SER A 145 -12.40 -14.68 5.31
N HIS A 146 -12.02 -13.95 6.35
CA HIS A 146 -12.30 -12.51 6.45
C HIS A 146 -11.18 -11.64 5.88
N LEU A 147 -10.11 -12.26 5.34
CA LEU A 147 -9.05 -11.58 4.61
C LEU A 147 -9.06 -12.02 3.15
N ARG A 148 -8.64 -11.13 2.28
CA ARG A 148 -8.39 -11.41 0.87
C ARG A 148 -6.96 -11.02 0.56
N LEU A 149 -6.09 -12.02 0.35
CA LEU A 149 -4.72 -11.76 -0.08
C LEU A 149 -4.74 -11.30 -1.54
N ARG A 150 -4.24 -10.08 -1.77
CA ARG A 150 -4.21 -9.46 -3.09
C ARG A 150 -2.81 -9.44 -3.69
N GLY A 151 -1.77 -9.64 -2.91
CA GLY A 151 -0.41 -9.64 -3.43
C GLY A 151 0.66 -9.24 -2.43
N LEU A 152 1.68 -8.56 -2.94
CA LEU A 152 2.88 -8.20 -2.21
C LEU A 152 3.10 -6.69 -2.20
N MET A 153 3.75 -6.21 -1.13
CA MET A 153 4.22 -4.83 -1.01
C MET A 153 5.70 -4.81 -0.62
N ALA A 154 6.48 -3.89 -1.16
CA ALA A 154 7.85 -3.64 -0.70
C ALA A 154 8.25 -2.17 -0.75
N LEU A 155 9.21 -1.84 0.11
CA LEU A 155 10.03 -0.64 0.05
C LEU A 155 11.44 -1.07 -0.34
N VAL A 156 11.88 -0.66 -1.53
CA VAL A 156 13.18 -1.03 -2.08
C VAL A 156 14.32 -0.18 -1.51
N HIS A 157 15.53 -0.55 -1.82
CA HIS A 157 16.73 0.20 -1.44
C HIS A 157 16.72 1.60 -2.07
N PRO A 158 17.17 2.67 -1.37
CA PRO A 158 17.14 4.03 -1.90
C PRO A 158 18.16 4.29 -3.02
N GLN A 159 19.17 3.43 -3.20
CA GLN A 159 20.14 3.53 -4.29
C GLN A 159 19.60 2.85 -5.55
N ALA A 160 19.62 3.57 -6.67
CA ALA A 160 18.94 3.17 -7.90
C ALA A 160 19.34 1.78 -8.46
N GLU A 161 20.63 1.43 -8.41
CA GLU A 161 21.11 0.13 -8.90
C GLU A 161 20.59 -1.04 -8.05
N GLN A 162 20.55 -0.86 -6.73
CA GLN A 162 20.02 -1.86 -5.80
C GLN A 162 18.51 -1.92 -5.90
N ALA A 163 17.83 -0.78 -6.10
CA ALA A 163 16.41 -0.72 -6.32
C ALA A 163 15.97 -1.54 -7.55
N ASP A 164 16.73 -1.50 -8.65
CA ASP A 164 16.43 -2.30 -9.84
C ASP A 164 16.44 -3.80 -9.55
N ALA A 165 17.46 -4.27 -8.83
CA ALA A 165 17.55 -5.66 -8.42
C ALA A 165 16.41 -6.05 -7.47
N ASP A 166 16.04 -5.18 -6.53
CA ASP A 166 14.94 -5.40 -5.60
C ASP A 166 13.60 -5.46 -6.33
N PHE A 167 13.32 -4.55 -7.26
CA PHE A 167 12.10 -4.57 -8.07
C PHE A 167 11.97 -5.85 -8.89
N ARG A 168 13.05 -6.29 -9.51
CA ARG A 168 13.08 -7.55 -10.28
C ARG A 168 12.77 -8.75 -9.38
N ARG A 169 13.44 -8.86 -8.23
CA ARG A 169 13.21 -9.95 -7.26
C ARG A 169 11.77 -9.95 -6.73
N MET A 170 11.19 -8.76 -6.50
CA MET A 170 9.78 -8.64 -6.10
C MET A 170 8.82 -9.13 -7.19
N ALA A 171 9.07 -8.78 -8.45
CA ALA A 171 8.27 -9.25 -9.58
C ALA A 171 8.37 -10.79 -9.74
N GLU A 172 9.58 -11.34 -9.66
CA GLU A 172 9.80 -12.79 -9.71
C GLU A 172 9.05 -13.52 -8.59
N LEU A 173 9.14 -13.01 -7.36
CA LEU A 173 8.44 -13.57 -6.20
C LEU A 173 6.90 -13.50 -6.37
N PHE A 174 6.39 -12.38 -6.85
CA PHE A 174 4.97 -12.19 -7.10
C PHE A 174 4.45 -13.16 -8.18
N PHE A 175 5.14 -13.26 -9.32
CA PHE A 175 4.77 -14.17 -10.38
C PHE A 175 4.90 -15.65 -9.96
N ALA A 176 5.90 -16.00 -9.18
CA ALA A 176 6.01 -17.34 -8.62
C ALA A 176 4.83 -17.68 -7.70
N LEU A 177 4.41 -16.72 -6.87
CA LEU A 177 3.27 -16.89 -5.99
C LEU A 177 1.95 -17.06 -6.76
N GLN A 178 1.77 -16.37 -7.88
CA GLN A 178 0.59 -16.50 -8.77
C GLN A 178 0.48 -17.88 -9.43
N GLN A 179 1.58 -18.62 -9.55
CA GLN A 179 1.56 -19.98 -10.13
C GLN A 179 1.09 -21.04 -9.13
N THR A 180 0.86 -20.67 -7.88
CA THR A 180 0.38 -21.59 -6.83
C THR A 180 -1.16 -21.66 -6.85
N PRO A 181 -1.79 -22.84 -6.68
CA PRO A 181 -3.25 -22.98 -6.74
C PRO A 181 -4.02 -22.19 -5.66
N VAL A 182 -3.32 -21.79 -4.61
CA VAL A 182 -3.92 -21.14 -3.42
C VAL A 182 -4.14 -19.65 -3.64
N HIS A 183 -3.62 -19.05 -4.73
CA HIS A 183 -3.52 -17.59 -4.88
C HIS A 183 -4.06 -17.06 -6.22
N ALA A 184 -5.18 -17.62 -6.68
CA ALA A 184 -5.81 -17.24 -7.95
C ALA A 184 -6.24 -15.75 -8.03
N ASP A 185 -6.39 -15.07 -6.89
CA ASP A 185 -6.84 -13.67 -6.81
C ASP A 185 -5.71 -12.65 -6.66
N LEU A 186 -4.43 -13.05 -6.80
CA LEU A 186 -3.30 -12.14 -6.68
C LEU A 186 -3.20 -11.23 -7.90
N ASP A 187 -3.42 -9.94 -7.70
CA ASP A 187 -3.43 -8.92 -8.76
C ASP A 187 -2.61 -7.67 -8.42
N THR A 188 -2.13 -7.56 -7.18
CA THR A 188 -1.51 -6.32 -6.70
C THR A 188 -0.04 -6.53 -6.33
N LEU A 189 0.84 -5.84 -7.06
CA LEU A 189 2.25 -5.68 -6.73
C LEU A 189 2.50 -4.20 -6.40
N SER A 190 2.48 -3.89 -5.09
CA SER A 190 2.61 -2.53 -4.56
C SER A 190 4.09 -2.22 -4.34
N MET A 191 4.69 -1.47 -5.24
CA MET A 191 6.07 -1.01 -5.15
C MET A 191 6.27 0.26 -5.98
N GLY A 192 7.30 1.03 -5.65
CA GLY A 192 7.55 2.34 -6.24
C GLY A 192 6.93 3.48 -5.44
N THR A 193 7.78 4.46 -5.18
CA THR A 193 7.47 5.70 -4.46
C THR A 193 7.75 6.91 -5.35
N SER A 194 7.60 8.12 -4.82
CA SER A 194 7.86 9.35 -5.58
C SER A 194 9.26 9.42 -6.23
N ALA A 195 10.23 8.66 -5.72
CA ALA A 195 11.61 8.67 -6.23
C ALA A 195 11.87 7.65 -7.35
N ASP A 196 11.10 6.54 -7.36
CA ASP A 196 11.45 5.34 -8.12
C ASP A 196 10.27 4.66 -8.83
N TYR A 197 9.07 5.29 -8.84
CA TYR A 197 7.84 4.71 -9.40
C TYR A 197 7.95 4.36 -10.89
N LEU A 198 8.70 5.13 -11.68
CA LEU A 198 8.88 4.81 -13.11
C LEU A 198 9.68 3.53 -13.30
N GLN A 199 10.71 3.32 -12.47
CA GLN A 199 11.49 2.09 -12.48
C GLN A 199 10.64 0.90 -11.99
N ALA A 200 9.83 1.09 -10.94
CA ALA A 200 8.90 0.07 -10.46
C ALA A 200 7.91 -0.40 -11.54
N LEU A 201 7.38 0.54 -12.34
CA LEU A 201 6.47 0.22 -13.46
C LEU A 201 7.16 -0.63 -14.55
N GLN A 202 8.45 -0.44 -14.81
CA GLN A 202 9.22 -1.29 -15.72
C GLN A 202 9.35 -2.73 -15.22
N HIS A 203 9.20 -2.94 -13.90
CA HIS A 203 9.20 -4.25 -13.25
C HIS A 203 7.80 -4.72 -12.85
N SER A 204 6.76 -4.33 -13.60
CA SER A 204 5.39 -4.81 -13.45
C SER A 204 4.68 -4.38 -12.16
N ALA A 205 5.07 -3.26 -11.55
CA ALA A 205 4.28 -2.70 -10.46
C ALA A 205 2.85 -2.42 -10.93
N THR A 206 1.85 -2.92 -10.18
CA THR A 206 0.43 -2.66 -10.46
C THR A 206 -0.13 -1.57 -9.56
N GLU A 207 0.57 -1.25 -8.47
CA GLU A 207 0.28 -0.13 -7.60
C GLU A 207 1.56 0.66 -7.30
N ILE A 208 1.46 2.00 -7.41
CA ILE A 208 2.52 2.94 -7.04
C ILE A 208 2.04 3.86 -5.93
N ARG A 209 2.93 4.19 -4.95
CA ARG A 209 2.59 4.98 -3.76
C ARG A 209 3.26 6.35 -3.82
N LEU A 210 2.51 7.37 -4.23
CA LEU A 210 3.03 8.70 -4.49
C LEU A 210 2.66 9.69 -3.38
N GLY A 211 3.65 10.26 -2.72
CA GLY A 211 3.49 11.28 -1.68
C GLY A 211 4.05 12.63 -2.10
N THR A 212 5.35 12.84 -1.94
CA THR A 212 6.02 14.13 -2.16
C THR A 212 5.89 14.67 -3.58
N ILE A 213 5.82 13.81 -4.59
CA ILE A 213 5.62 14.24 -5.98
C ILE A 213 4.22 14.84 -6.19
N LEU A 214 3.20 14.35 -5.47
CA LEU A 214 1.84 14.88 -5.54
C LEU A 214 1.64 16.07 -4.61
N PHE A 215 1.99 15.92 -3.33
CA PHE A 215 1.65 16.91 -2.29
C PHE A 215 2.76 17.94 -2.01
N GLY A 216 3.96 17.74 -2.57
CA GLY A 216 5.12 18.60 -2.35
C GLY A 216 5.99 18.14 -1.19
N ALA A 217 7.15 18.81 -1.07
CA ALA A 217 8.00 18.64 0.10
C ALA A 217 7.22 19.06 1.36
N ARG A 218 7.36 18.27 2.42
CA ARG A 218 6.68 18.54 3.69
C ARG A 218 7.35 19.74 4.34
N THR A 219 6.58 20.78 4.63
CA THR A 219 6.98 21.76 5.64
C THR A 219 6.93 21.03 6.99
N GLN A 220 8.09 20.94 7.65
CA GLN A 220 8.11 20.60 9.08
C GLN A 220 7.50 21.78 9.83
N GLU A 221 6.20 21.84 9.95
CA GLU A 221 5.53 22.65 10.96
C GLU A 221 5.21 21.73 12.13
N SER A 222 6.03 21.93 13.14
CA SER A 222 5.83 21.75 14.59
C SER A 222 4.93 20.59 15.07
N LEU A 223 5.61 19.60 15.64
CA LEU A 223 5.11 18.81 16.77
C LEU A 223 4.87 19.72 17.99
#